data_d6bfd97da3bfdcd4ab192f238fee649c
#
_entry.id   d6bfd97da3bfdcd4ab192f238fee649c
#
_cell.length_a   1.000
_cell.length_b   1.000
_cell.length_c   1.000
_cell.angle_alpha   90.00
_cell.angle_beta   90.00
_cell.angle_gamma   90.00
#
_symmetry.space_group_name_H-M   'P 1'
#
loop_
_entity.id
_entity.type
_entity.pdbx_description
1 polymer ?
#
loop_
_entity_poly.entity_id
_entity_poly.type
_entity_poly.pdbx_seq_one_letter_code
_entity_poly.pdbx_strand_id
1 'polypeptide(L)'
;MDDEKFIRDIIADFLGLEGYQVGTAEDGASAVRELETSRYDMVISDLKMPKMGGLDLLHEVMRAHPETLTVIMTGYGTVETAIDAMKRGAYDYILKPFKVEEIVHVVQRGLEKRRLSAENLRLREALSLYKVTEAIAASLSLEEVVATLVDSALTEIRADLVGVWLAQDGRYFQRLLKACPKLETQLEPDEDLGELDAEAVRERLKSGAPLLEHGARAQELFARRPARPVSSLCVVPLRMRDRLLGFATMVSLTTSKRFDEGQRKMLSIIASRAAAAIENAKLYEDLQATFQQTIQTLARTIDRMDRYTAGHSERVARYAVTLARWLGLDEQMIDVVRHSALMHDIGKIGCVMNLNKPGKLTQEEYEVFKRHPVYGRDILDPIKFLAPVLPGVYLHHERWDGRGYPLGMKGAEIPLVARIIAVADTYDAMTTDRAYRRALPHEVTLSEIQRCSGSQFDPDLAGNFVERIEQHRQELRDSGEFVPE
;
A
#
# COMPACT_ATOMS: atom_id res chain seq x y z
N MET A 1 28.85 -30.92 35.39
CA MET A 1 28.15 -31.86 36.30
C MET A 1 28.77 -33.22 36.16
N ASP A 2 29.11 -33.81 37.25
CA ASP A 2 29.81 -35.06 37.34
C ASP A 2 29.70 -35.55 38.82
N ASP A 3 29.67 -36.82 39.12
CA ASP A 3 29.60 -37.29 40.48
C ASP A 3 30.97 -37.22 41.17
N GLU A 4 32.07 -37.22 40.40
CA GLU A 4 33.41 -37.02 40.88
C GLU A 4 33.73 -35.55 41.15
N LYS A 5 33.88 -35.15 42.40
CA LYS A 5 34.18 -33.76 42.79
C LYS A 5 35.41 -33.21 42.11
N PHE A 6 36.46 -34.01 41.96
CA PHE A 6 37.72 -33.61 41.35
C PHE A 6 37.55 -33.19 39.87
N ILE A 7 36.73 -33.93 39.12
CA ILE A 7 36.44 -33.61 37.73
C ILE A 7 35.62 -32.29 37.63
N ARG A 8 34.62 -32.11 38.51
CA ARG A 8 33.83 -30.85 38.55
C ARG A 8 34.70 -29.64 38.82
N ASP A 9 35.61 -29.77 39.84
CA ASP A 9 36.47 -28.64 40.25
C ASP A 9 37.43 -28.27 39.11
N ILE A 10 38.10 -29.25 38.47
CA ILE A 10 38.99 -29.01 37.32
C ILE A 10 38.24 -28.29 36.18
N ILE A 11 37.09 -28.79 35.75
CA ILE A 11 36.33 -28.18 34.64
C ILE A 11 35.88 -26.77 35.01
N ALA A 12 35.43 -26.57 36.27
CA ALA A 12 34.99 -25.26 36.73
C ALA A 12 36.13 -24.21 36.75
N ASP A 13 37.30 -24.63 37.27
CA ASP A 13 38.47 -23.76 37.33
C ASP A 13 38.97 -23.37 35.94
N PHE A 14 39.09 -24.30 35.00
CA PHE A 14 39.54 -23.99 33.65
C PHE A 14 38.57 -23.17 32.85
N LEU A 15 37.27 -23.47 32.91
CA LEU A 15 36.25 -22.62 32.26
C LEU A 15 36.17 -21.22 32.93
N GLY A 16 36.39 -21.15 34.25
CA GLY A 16 36.50 -19.90 34.95
C GLY A 16 37.68 -19.05 34.50
N LEU A 17 38.85 -19.65 34.24
CA LEU A 17 40.02 -19.00 33.67
C LEU A 17 39.78 -18.45 32.26
N GLU A 18 38.94 -19.14 31.45
CA GLU A 18 38.49 -18.68 30.12
C GLU A 18 37.40 -17.61 30.20
N GLY A 19 37.00 -17.17 31.40
CA GLY A 19 36.04 -16.10 31.60
C GLY A 19 34.58 -16.52 31.67
N TYR A 20 34.28 -17.82 31.76
CA TYR A 20 32.91 -18.30 31.92
C TYR A 20 32.47 -18.29 33.39
N GLN A 21 31.19 -18.03 33.64
CA GLN A 21 30.57 -18.24 34.94
C GLN A 21 30.11 -19.70 35.05
N VAL A 22 30.62 -20.44 36.01
CA VAL A 22 30.40 -21.86 36.11
C VAL A 22 29.65 -22.22 37.39
N GLY A 23 28.47 -22.84 37.24
CA GLY A 23 27.75 -23.52 38.31
C GLY A 23 28.10 -25.01 38.31
N THR A 24 28.14 -25.63 39.47
CA THR A 24 28.46 -27.07 39.60
C THR A 24 27.33 -27.81 40.29
N ALA A 25 27.05 -29.06 39.84
CA ALA A 25 26.08 -29.95 40.47
C ALA A 25 26.65 -31.38 40.53
N GLU A 26 26.30 -32.12 41.55
CA GLU A 26 26.80 -33.49 41.80
C GLU A 26 25.96 -34.60 41.15
N ASP A 27 24.72 -34.26 40.78
CA ASP A 27 23.78 -35.17 40.11
C ASP A 27 22.77 -34.38 39.24
N GLY A 28 22.03 -35.08 38.38
CA GLY A 28 21.05 -34.45 37.50
C GLY A 28 19.88 -33.80 38.25
N ALA A 29 19.49 -34.32 39.42
CA ALA A 29 18.38 -33.74 40.20
C ALA A 29 18.77 -32.40 40.85
N SER A 30 20.01 -32.24 41.30
CA SER A 30 20.52 -30.94 41.79
C SER A 30 20.68 -29.95 40.65
N ALA A 31 21.04 -30.41 39.47
CA ALA A 31 21.11 -29.57 38.28
C ALA A 31 19.75 -29.02 37.81
N VAL A 32 18.72 -29.84 37.80
CA VAL A 32 17.38 -29.38 37.47
C VAL A 32 16.92 -28.25 38.41
N ARG A 33 17.16 -28.41 39.72
CA ARG A 33 16.85 -27.35 40.70
C ARG A 33 17.62 -26.05 40.44
N GLU A 34 18.88 -26.18 40.05
CA GLU A 34 19.71 -25.00 39.71
C GLU A 34 19.20 -24.30 38.44
N LEU A 35 18.79 -25.06 37.42
CA LEU A 35 18.21 -24.56 36.18
C LEU A 35 16.85 -23.87 36.40
N GLU A 36 16.08 -24.22 37.43
CA GLU A 36 14.84 -23.54 37.79
C GLU A 36 15.09 -22.14 38.36
N THR A 37 16.24 -21.94 39.03
CA THR A 37 16.56 -20.64 39.67
C THR A 37 17.48 -19.77 38.85
N SER A 38 18.30 -20.36 37.99
CA SER A 38 19.32 -19.66 37.21
C SER A 38 19.28 -20.09 35.73
N ARG A 39 19.58 -19.17 34.82
CA ARG A 39 19.69 -19.47 33.39
C ARG A 39 21.12 -19.82 33.05
N TYR A 40 21.29 -20.93 32.34
CA TYR A 40 22.56 -21.38 31.81
C TYR A 40 22.55 -21.48 30.30
N ASP A 41 23.66 -21.08 29.68
CA ASP A 41 23.83 -21.15 28.23
C ASP A 41 24.19 -22.56 27.78
N MET A 42 24.90 -23.31 28.63
CA MET A 42 25.31 -24.68 28.35
C MET A 42 25.33 -25.52 29.63
N VAL A 43 24.96 -26.78 29.49
CA VAL A 43 25.11 -27.83 30.53
C VAL A 43 26.09 -28.85 30.00
N ILE A 44 27.14 -29.18 30.80
CA ILE A 44 28.08 -30.26 30.54
C ILE A 44 27.84 -31.33 31.62
N SER A 45 27.41 -32.50 31.20
CA SER A 45 26.98 -33.57 32.13
C SER A 45 27.69 -34.89 31.88
N ASP A 46 28.13 -35.53 32.93
CA ASP A 46 28.49 -36.92 32.83
C ASP A 46 27.27 -37.78 32.48
N LEU A 47 27.49 -38.85 31.72
CA LEU A 47 26.46 -39.81 31.33
C LEU A 47 25.93 -40.59 32.54
N LYS A 48 26.82 -41.04 33.42
CA LYS A 48 26.49 -41.89 34.57
C LYS A 48 26.65 -41.12 35.87
N MET A 49 25.53 -40.72 36.44
CA MET A 49 25.48 -40.06 37.75
C MET A 49 24.42 -40.71 38.63
N PRO A 50 24.56 -40.63 39.97
CA PRO A 50 23.54 -41.13 40.89
C PRO A 50 22.24 -40.36 40.77
N LYS A 51 21.11 -40.94 41.16
CA LYS A 51 19.74 -40.41 41.16
C LYS A 51 19.19 -40.12 39.75
N MET A 52 19.81 -39.21 38.96
CA MET A 52 19.41 -38.86 37.61
C MET A 52 20.65 -38.80 36.70
N GLY A 53 20.68 -39.60 35.66
CA GLY A 53 21.78 -39.66 34.72
C GLY A 53 21.75 -38.53 33.67
N GLY A 54 22.87 -38.42 32.92
CA GLY A 54 23.00 -37.34 31.93
C GLY A 54 21.99 -37.40 30.80
N LEU A 55 21.49 -38.56 30.37
CA LEU A 55 20.46 -38.67 29.34
C LEU A 55 19.07 -38.27 29.84
N ASP A 56 18.75 -38.57 31.12
CA ASP A 56 17.50 -38.16 31.73
C ASP A 56 17.49 -36.64 31.92
N LEU A 57 18.62 -36.07 32.34
CA LEU A 57 18.80 -34.62 32.43
C LEU A 57 18.69 -33.94 31.06
N LEU A 58 19.33 -34.48 30.00
CA LEU A 58 19.20 -33.99 28.66
C LEU A 58 17.72 -33.86 28.25
N HIS A 59 16.92 -34.90 28.55
CA HIS A 59 15.48 -34.87 28.26
C HIS A 59 14.75 -33.74 29.00
N GLU A 60 15.04 -33.54 30.29
CA GLU A 60 14.45 -32.44 31.07
C GLU A 60 14.91 -31.07 30.59
N VAL A 61 16.19 -30.89 30.29
CA VAL A 61 16.71 -29.63 29.73
C VAL A 61 16.06 -29.31 28.42
N MET A 62 15.95 -30.26 27.50
CA MET A 62 15.28 -30.02 26.20
C MET A 62 13.81 -29.66 26.34
N ARG A 63 13.13 -30.24 27.36
CA ARG A 63 11.71 -29.96 27.62
C ARG A 63 11.48 -28.59 28.26
N ALA A 64 12.28 -28.24 29.31
CA ALA A 64 12.05 -27.04 30.12
C ALA A 64 12.93 -25.85 29.71
N HIS A 65 14.09 -26.09 29.13
CA HIS A 65 15.09 -25.08 28.74
C HIS A 65 15.67 -25.36 27.34
N PRO A 66 14.84 -25.35 26.28
CA PRO A 66 15.24 -25.75 24.91
C PRO A 66 16.35 -24.88 24.32
N GLU A 67 16.64 -23.74 24.92
CA GLU A 67 17.71 -22.83 24.52
C GLU A 67 19.07 -23.22 25.13
N THR A 68 19.11 -24.09 26.15
CA THR A 68 20.32 -24.46 26.83
C THR A 68 20.99 -25.62 26.08
N LEU A 69 22.21 -25.43 25.61
CA LEU A 69 22.98 -26.50 24.96
C LEU A 69 23.39 -27.56 25.98
N THR A 70 23.27 -28.82 25.61
CA THR A 70 23.72 -29.91 26.49
C THR A 70 24.84 -30.73 25.85
N VAL A 71 25.95 -30.87 26.56
CA VAL A 71 27.11 -31.71 26.17
C VAL A 71 27.19 -32.87 27.14
N ILE A 72 27.35 -34.08 26.62
CA ILE A 72 27.45 -35.31 27.44
C ILE A 72 28.89 -35.76 27.49
N MET A 73 29.41 -35.96 28.71
CA MET A 73 30.71 -36.61 28.94
C MET A 73 30.49 -38.11 29.22
N THR A 74 31.37 -38.99 28.72
CA THR A 74 31.23 -40.44 28.94
C THR A 74 32.60 -41.13 29.02
N GLY A 75 32.79 -41.96 30.04
CA GLY A 75 34.01 -42.75 30.26
C GLY A 75 34.00 -44.17 29.68
N TYR A 76 32.82 -44.68 29.31
CA TYR A 76 32.62 -45.98 28.66
C TYR A 76 31.87 -45.77 27.33
N GLY A 77 32.48 -44.96 26.45
CA GLY A 77 31.86 -44.66 25.18
C GLY A 77 32.01 -45.81 24.19
N THR A 78 31.00 -46.66 24.08
CA THR A 78 30.75 -47.24 22.78
C THR A 78 30.27 -46.14 21.88
N VAL A 79 30.63 -46.14 20.60
CA VAL A 79 30.12 -45.20 19.57
C VAL A 79 28.59 -45.11 19.61
N GLU A 80 27.94 -46.17 20.08
CA GLU A 80 26.50 -46.30 20.24
C GLU A 80 25.90 -45.34 21.30
N THR A 81 26.56 -45.16 22.46
CA THR A 81 26.05 -44.23 23.51
C THR A 81 26.22 -42.77 23.12
N ALA A 82 27.28 -42.43 22.40
CA ALA A 82 27.48 -41.09 21.83
C ALA A 82 26.42 -40.78 20.76
N ILE A 83 26.15 -41.74 19.88
CA ILE A 83 25.10 -41.64 18.86
C ILE A 83 23.72 -41.50 19.52
N ASP A 84 23.43 -42.21 20.59
CA ASP A 84 22.14 -42.10 21.30
C ASP A 84 21.96 -40.72 21.93
N ALA A 85 22.98 -40.17 22.58
CA ALA A 85 22.97 -38.80 23.11
C ALA A 85 22.71 -37.77 22.02
N MET A 86 23.38 -37.88 20.87
CA MET A 86 23.18 -36.99 19.72
C MET A 86 21.77 -37.10 19.12
N LYS A 87 21.23 -38.32 19.00
CA LYS A 87 19.85 -38.54 18.51
C LYS A 87 18.80 -37.97 19.46
N ARG A 88 19.10 -37.91 20.77
CA ARG A 88 18.22 -37.33 21.79
C ARG A 88 18.38 -35.83 21.93
N GLY A 89 19.23 -35.19 21.09
CA GLY A 89 19.36 -33.75 21.03
C GLY A 89 20.51 -33.11 21.79
N ALA A 90 21.49 -33.91 22.23
CA ALA A 90 22.74 -33.37 22.77
C ALA A 90 23.44 -32.53 21.68
N TYR A 91 24.04 -31.41 22.08
CA TYR A 91 24.81 -30.55 21.18
C TYR A 91 26.10 -31.25 20.72
N ASP A 92 26.79 -31.88 21.67
CA ASP A 92 28.02 -32.62 21.41
C ASP A 92 28.24 -33.65 22.53
N TYR A 93 29.28 -34.48 22.37
CA TYR A 93 29.73 -35.39 23.42
C TYR A 93 31.27 -35.34 23.58
N ILE A 94 31.78 -35.71 24.77
CA ILE A 94 33.20 -35.72 25.10
C ILE A 94 33.53 -37.06 25.71
N LEU A 95 34.60 -37.72 25.23
CA LEU A 95 35.04 -39.01 25.73
C LEU A 95 36.05 -38.82 26.87
N LYS A 96 35.84 -39.51 28.01
CA LYS A 96 36.81 -39.61 29.09
C LYS A 96 37.80 -40.75 28.77
N PRO A 97 39.14 -40.59 29.01
CA PRO A 97 39.78 -39.36 29.51
C PRO A 97 39.90 -38.28 28.43
N PHE A 98 39.56 -37.05 28.77
CA PHE A 98 39.63 -35.89 27.92
C PHE A 98 40.76 -34.95 28.32
N LYS A 99 41.18 -34.12 27.36
CA LYS A 99 41.99 -32.95 27.63
C LYS A 99 41.08 -31.77 27.90
N VAL A 100 41.48 -30.88 28.82
CA VAL A 100 40.66 -29.72 29.19
C VAL A 100 40.43 -28.79 27.99
N GLU A 101 41.42 -28.69 27.09
CA GLU A 101 41.34 -27.93 25.87
C GLU A 101 40.19 -28.42 24.97
N GLU A 102 39.85 -29.70 24.99
CA GLU A 102 38.73 -30.27 24.23
C GLU A 102 37.38 -29.73 24.75
N ILE A 103 37.23 -29.65 26.08
CA ILE A 103 36.03 -29.08 26.71
C ILE A 103 35.91 -27.62 26.36
N VAL A 104 36.97 -26.83 26.53
CA VAL A 104 36.99 -25.41 26.18
C VAL A 104 36.61 -25.19 24.72
N HIS A 105 37.17 -26.01 23.81
CA HIS A 105 36.85 -25.91 22.39
C HIS A 105 35.38 -26.23 22.06
N VAL A 106 34.81 -27.28 22.69
CA VAL A 106 33.39 -27.63 22.52
C VAL A 106 32.48 -26.51 23.05
N VAL A 107 32.82 -25.94 24.22
CA VAL A 107 32.07 -24.83 24.80
C VAL A 107 32.11 -23.59 23.90
N GLN A 108 33.31 -23.17 23.47
CA GLN A 108 33.47 -22.01 22.60
C GLN A 108 32.67 -22.17 21.30
N ARG A 109 32.81 -23.31 20.62
CA ARG A 109 32.11 -23.63 19.38
C ARG A 109 30.59 -23.65 19.57
N GLY A 110 30.10 -24.23 20.66
CA GLY A 110 28.65 -24.29 20.96
C GLY A 110 28.05 -22.92 21.22
N LEU A 111 28.69 -22.14 22.08
CA LEU A 111 28.20 -20.79 22.42
C LEU A 111 28.30 -19.83 21.24
N GLU A 112 29.36 -19.94 20.42
CA GLU A 112 29.50 -19.14 19.20
C GLU A 112 28.39 -19.46 18.17
N LYS A 113 28.14 -20.76 17.91
CA LYS A 113 27.07 -21.22 17.03
C LYS A 113 25.70 -20.69 17.50
N ARG A 114 25.44 -20.75 18.81
CA ARG A 114 24.21 -20.23 19.40
C ARG A 114 24.08 -18.69 19.19
N ARG A 115 25.18 -17.96 19.47
CA ARG A 115 25.24 -16.50 19.26
C ARG A 115 24.96 -16.12 17.83
N LEU A 116 25.65 -16.76 16.87
CA LEU A 116 25.46 -16.51 15.45
C LEU A 116 24.05 -16.88 14.97
N SER A 117 23.46 -17.95 15.51
CA SER A 117 22.09 -18.34 15.20
C SER A 117 21.07 -17.30 15.70
N ALA A 118 21.25 -16.81 16.92
CA ALA A 118 20.40 -15.75 17.49
C ALA A 118 20.56 -14.42 16.73
N GLU A 119 21.79 -14.07 16.37
CA GLU A 119 22.08 -12.87 15.57
C GLU A 119 21.46 -12.97 14.16
N ASN A 120 21.59 -14.12 13.51
CA ASN A 120 20.99 -14.38 12.20
C ASN A 120 19.45 -14.26 12.23
N LEU A 121 18.82 -14.78 13.30
CA LEU A 121 17.38 -14.65 13.48
C LEU A 121 16.98 -13.15 13.61
N ARG A 122 17.67 -12.40 14.47
CA ARG A 122 17.44 -10.95 14.65
C ARG A 122 17.64 -10.17 13.37
N LEU A 123 18.68 -10.49 12.59
CA LEU A 123 18.94 -9.85 11.30
C LEU A 123 17.84 -10.15 10.28
N ARG A 124 17.35 -11.40 10.25
CA ARG A 124 16.22 -11.77 9.37
C ARG A 124 14.95 -11.04 9.73
N GLU A 125 14.62 -10.94 11.01
CA GLU A 125 13.46 -10.19 11.50
C GLU A 125 13.58 -8.70 11.16
N ALA A 126 14.74 -8.10 11.37
CA ALA A 126 14.99 -6.70 11.01
C ALA A 126 14.90 -6.47 9.50
N LEU A 127 15.43 -7.39 8.68
CA LEU A 127 15.35 -7.29 7.22
C LEU A 127 13.92 -7.44 6.70
N SER A 128 13.14 -8.36 7.28
CA SER A 128 11.73 -8.52 6.94
C SER A 128 10.95 -7.24 7.25
N LEU A 129 11.14 -6.70 8.45
CA LEU A 129 10.50 -5.45 8.86
C LEU A 129 10.90 -4.26 7.94
N TYR A 130 12.18 -4.19 7.54
CA TYR A 130 12.65 -3.17 6.62
C TYR A 130 11.94 -3.25 5.26
N LYS A 131 11.86 -4.45 4.66
CA LYS A 131 11.16 -4.66 3.38
C LYS A 131 9.69 -4.26 3.44
N VAL A 132 8.99 -4.62 4.51
CA VAL A 132 7.58 -4.25 4.73
C VAL A 132 7.43 -2.72 4.81
N THR A 133 8.29 -2.06 5.59
CA THR A 133 8.23 -0.60 5.75
C THR A 133 8.58 0.15 4.47
N GLU A 134 9.48 -0.38 3.65
CA GLU A 134 9.83 0.16 2.34
C GLU A 134 8.66 0.01 1.35
N ALA A 135 8.04 -1.17 1.28
CA ALA A 135 6.87 -1.40 0.42
C ALA A 135 5.69 -0.46 0.78
N ILE A 136 5.41 -0.30 2.08
CA ILE A 136 4.38 0.64 2.55
C ILE A 136 4.70 2.08 2.16
N ALA A 137 5.96 2.51 2.29
CA ALA A 137 6.36 3.88 2.02
C ALA A 137 6.39 4.23 0.51
N ALA A 138 6.52 3.24 -0.36
CA ALA A 138 6.57 3.43 -1.80
C ALA A 138 5.19 3.62 -2.46
N SER A 139 4.10 3.24 -1.79
CA SER A 139 2.75 3.34 -2.36
C SER A 139 2.13 4.71 -2.09
N LEU A 140 1.48 5.26 -3.11
CA LEU A 140 0.63 6.45 -3.04
C LEU A 140 -0.88 6.11 -3.05
N SER A 141 -1.24 4.84 -3.11
CA SER A 141 -2.62 4.36 -3.05
C SER A 141 -2.98 3.97 -1.62
N LEU A 142 -4.08 4.52 -1.11
CA LEU A 142 -4.61 4.18 0.21
C LEU A 142 -4.91 2.68 0.32
N GLU A 143 -5.51 2.10 -0.72
CA GLU A 143 -5.87 0.69 -0.78
C GLU A 143 -4.65 -0.22 -0.72
N GLU A 144 -3.60 0.12 -1.46
CA GLU A 144 -2.34 -0.65 -1.47
C GLU A 144 -1.62 -0.59 -0.12
N VAL A 145 -1.58 0.60 0.51
CA VAL A 145 -0.99 0.76 1.85
C VAL A 145 -1.72 -0.10 2.87
N VAL A 146 -3.06 -0.07 2.86
CA VAL A 146 -3.89 -0.87 3.78
C VAL A 146 -3.72 -2.36 3.51
N ALA A 147 -3.72 -2.79 2.25
CA ALA A 147 -3.50 -4.19 1.88
C ALA A 147 -2.11 -4.67 2.31
N THR A 148 -1.05 -3.90 2.05
CA THR A 148 0.32 -4.24 2.44
C THR A 148 0.47 -4.36 3.96
N LEU A 149 -0.16 -3.46 4.74
CA LEU A 149 -0.18 -3.54 6.20
C LEU A 149 -0.82 -4.86 6.66
N VAL A 150 -2.00 -5.19 6.12
CA VAL A 150 -2.77 -6.37 6.50
C VAL A 150 -2.01 -7.65 6.14
N ASP A 151 -1.52 -7.76 4.90
CA ASP A 151 -0.78 -8.94 4.42
C ASP A 151 0.52 -9.15 5.19
N SER A 152 1.23 -8.07 5.51
CA SER A 152 2.44 -8.12 6.33
C SER A 152 2.15 -8.59 7.74
N ALA A 153 1.09 -8.10 8.37
CA ALA A 153 0.71 -8.54 9.71
C ALA A 153 0.26 -10.02 9.73
N LEU A 154 -0.45 -10.48 8.72
CA LEU A 154 -0.82 -11.90 8.57
C LEU A 154 0.40 -12.79 8.41
N THR A 155 1.40 -12.37 7.62
CA THR A 155 2.56 -13.19 7.26
C THR A 155 3.62 -13.17 8.35
N GLU A 156 4.03 -11.99 8.81
CA GLU A 156 5.15 -11.81 9.73
C GLU A 156 4.76 -12.06 11.19
N ILE A 157 3.55 -11.66 11.59
CA ILE A 157 3.06 -11.81 12.96
C ILE A 157 2.24 -13.08 13.12
N ARG A 158 1.78 -13.68 11.99
CA ARG A 158 0.99 -14.90 11.93
C ARG A 158 -0.31 -14.78 12.72
N ALA A 159 -1.02 -13.64 12.61
CA ALA A 159 -2.36 -13.46 13.15
C ALA A 159 -3.38 -14.34 12.42
N ASP A 160 -4.50 -14.66 13.06
CA ASP A 160 -5.60 -15.39 12.41
C ASP A 160 -6.45 -14.45 11.57
N LEU A 161 -6.74 -13.24 12.10
CA LEU A 161 -7.41 -12.14 11.40
C LEU A 161 -6.63 -10.84 11.59
N VAL A 162 -6.60 -10.02 10.56
CA VAL A 162 -6.06 -8.65 10.62
C VAL A 162 -7.04 -7.71 9.98
N GLY A 163 -7.31 -6.57 10.62
CA GLY A 163 -8.22 -5.55 10.13
C GLY A 163 -7.66 -4.15 10.28
N VAL A 164 -8.14 -3.24 9.43
CA VAL A 164 -7.80 -1.82 9.46
C VAL A 164 -9.08 -0.99 9.44
N TRP A 165 -9.18 -0.06 10.37
CA TRP A 165 -10.25 0.93 10.48
C TRP A 165 -9.67 2.32 10.30
N LEU A 166 -10.30 3.13 9.45
CA LEU A 166 -9.89 4.51 9.20
C LEU A 166 -11.01 5.47 9.56
N ALA A 167 -10.61 6.64 10.06
CA ALA A 167 -11.54 7.72 10.37
C ALA A 167 -12.02 8.41 9.08
N GLN A 168 -13.34 8.60 9.00
CA GLN A 168 -14.01 9.40 7.98
C GLN A 168 -15.17 10.15 8.67
N ASP A 169 -15.22 11.48 8.53
CA ASP A 169 -16.26 12.33 9.13
C ASP A 169 -16.51 12.09 10.63
N GLY A 170 -15.42 11.84 11.38
CA GLY A 170 -15.47 11.60 12.82
C GLY A 170 -15.92 10.21 13.25
N ARG A 171 -16.19 9.32 12.33
CA ARG A 171 -16.51 7.90 12.57
C ARG A 171 -15.41 6.99 12.04
N TYR A 172 -15.35 5.76 12.54
CA TYR A 172 -14.38 4.77 12.11
C TYR A 172 -15.05 3.68 11.28
N PHE A 173 -14.57 3.50 10.06
CA PHE A 173 -15.05 2.49 9.11
C PHE A 173 -14.00 1.43 8.88
N GLN A 174 -14.43 0.19 8.86
CA GLN A 174 -13.61 -0.93 8.46
C GLN A 174 -13.26 -0.80 6.97
N ARG A 175 -11.97 -0.67 6.66
CA ARG A 175 -11.48 -0.59 5.28
C ARG A 175 -11.13 -1.96 4.73
N LEU A 176 -10.52 -2.80 5.55
CA LEU A 176 -10.14 -4.16 5.19
C LEU A 176 -10.16 -5.04 6.43
N LEU A 177 -10.68 -6.25 6.29
CA LEU A 177 -10.56 -7.35 7.23
C LEU A 177 -10.18 -8.59 6.42
N LYS A 178 -9.09 -9.26 6.78
CA LYS A 178 -8.61 -10.44 6.08
C LYS A 178 -8.22 -11.53 7.07
N ALA A 179 -8.59 -12.76 6.73
CA ALA A 179 -8.17 -13.96 7.45
C ALA A 179 -6.84 -14.49 6.89
N CYS A 180 -6.10 -15.23 7.70
CA CYS A 180 -4.95 -15.97 7.22
C CYS A 180 -5.41 -17.14 6.32
N PRO A 181 -4.60 -17.58 5.32
CA PRO A 181 -5.01 -18.63 4.39
C PRO A 181 -5.44 -19.94 5.06
N LYS A 182 -4.82 -20.27 6.21
CA LYS A 182 -5.19 -21.46 6.99
C LYS A 182 -6.58 -21.32 7.59
N LEU A 183 -6.95 -20.15 8.06
CA LEU A 183 -8.27 -19.88 8.61
C LEU A 183 -9.31 -19.82 7.50
N GLU A 184 -9.01 -19.17 6.37
CA GLU A 184 -9.90 -19.07 5.21
C GLU A 184 -10.36 -20.46 4.72
N THR A 185 -9.45 -21.46 4.71
CA THR A 185 -9.78 -22.84 4.33
C THR A 185 -10.61 -23.60 5.37
N GLN A 186 -10.76 -23.06 6.58
CA GLN A 186 -11.47 -23.68 7.71
C GLN A 186 -12.75 -22.94 8.08
N LEU A 187 -13.03 -21.78 7.44
CA LEU A 187 -14.28 -21.04 7.64
C LEU A 187 -15.42 -21.71 6.89
N GLU A 188 -16.56 -21.81 7.55
CA GLU A 188 -17.80 -22.13 6.87
C GLU A 188 -18.26 -20.94 6.01
N PRO A 189 -19.03 -21.15 4.92
CA PRO A 189 -19.38 -20.08 3.98
C PRO A 189 -20.05 -18.86 4.61
N ASP A 190 -20.76 -19.01 5.72
CA ASP A 190 -21.48 -17.93 6.44
C ASP A 190 -20.97 -17.76 7.88
N GLU A 191 -19.75 -18.20 8.19
CA GLU A 191 -19.21 -18.11 9.54
C GLU A 191 -18.98 -16.65 9.94
N ASP A 192 -19.60 -16.24 11.04
CA ASP A 192 -19.51 -14.89 11.57
C ASP A 192 -18.14 -14.61 12.20
N LEU A 193 -17.37 -13.73 11.58
CA LEU A 193 -16.08 -13.26 12.09
C LEU A 193 -16.20 -12.20 13.20
N GLY A 194 -17.43 -11.82 13.55
CA GLY A 194 -17.72 -10.79 14.55
C GLY A 194 -17.57 -9.38 14.00
N GLU A 195 -17.99 -8.43 14.82
CA GLU A 195 -17.89 -7.01 14.51
C GLU A 195 -17.26 -6.28 15.69
N LEU A 196 -16.13 -5.61 15.43
CA LEU A 196 -15.42 -4.86 16.45
C LEU A 196 -16.18 -3.57 16.78
N ASP A 197 -16.30 -3.24 18.07
CA ASP A 197 -16.82 -1.95 18.50
C ASP A 197 -15.74 -0.87 18.34
N ALA A 198 -15.78 -0.20 17.20
CA ALA A 198 -14.79 0.82 16.85
C ALA A 198 -14.78 2.00 17.83
N GLU A 199 -15.92 2.36 18.43
CA GLU A 199 -16.00 3.45 19.41
C GLU A 199 -15.41 3.02 20.76
N ALA A 200 -15.68 1.81 21.23
CA ALA A 200 -15.06 1.27 22.43
C ALA A 200 -13.54 1.16 22.29
N VAL A 201 -13.07 0.75 21.11
CA VAL A 201 -11.65 0.73 20.79
C VAL A 201 -11.05 2.13 20.80
N ARG A 202 -11.68 3.10 20.15
CA ARG A 202 -11.26 4.50 20.13
C ARG A 202 -11.10 5.07 21.54
N GLU A 203 -12.08 4.84 22.41
CA GLU A 203 -12.05 5.30 23.80
C GLU A 203 -10.82 4.76 24.54
N ARG A 204 -10.50 3.48 24.38
CA ARG A 204 -9.32 2.87 25.01
C ARG A 204 -8.00 3.35 24.40
N LEU A 205 -7.99 3.73 23.10
CA LEU A 205 -6.82 4.29 22.44
C LEU A 205 -6.58 5.79 22.69
N LYS A 206 -7.41 6.48 23.46
CA LYS A 206 -7.24 7.93 23.79
C LYS A 206 -5.90 8.24 24.41
N SER A 207 -5.32 7.32 25.19
CA SER A 207 -3.98 7.45 25.75
C SER A 207 -2.85 7.40 24.70
N GLY A 208 -3.18 6.98 23.47
CA GLY A 208 -2.23 6.75 22.38
C GLY A 208 -1.42 5.46 22.50
N ALA A 209 -1.61 4.69 23.58
CA ALA A 209 -0.94 3.42 23.77
C ALA A 209 -1.65 2.27 23.01
N PRO A 210 -0.90 1.32 22.43
CA PRO A 210 -1.46 0.10 21.88
C PRO A 210 -2.14 -0.75 22.95
N LEU A 211 -3.17 -1.48 22.56
CA LEU A 211 -3.90 -2.43 23.42
C LEU A 211 -3.43 -3.84 23.13
N LEU A 212 -3.28 -4.64 24.19
CA LEU A 212 -3.07 -6.08 24.10
C LEU A 212 -3.96 -6.74 25.14
N GLU A 213 -5.05 -7.38 24.70
CA GLU A 213 -6.07 -7.98 25.54
C GLU A 213 -6.22 -9.47 25.25
N HIS A 214 -6.59 -10.24 26.26
CA HIS A 214 -6.72 -11.69 26.18
C HIS A 214 -8.06 -12.18 26.72
N GLY A 215 -8.60 -13.23 26.11
CA GLY A 215 -9.78 -13.93 26.56
C GLY A 215 -11.00 -13.02 26.70
N ALA A 216 -11.64 -12.98 27.87
CA ALA A 216 -12.88 -12.22 28.09
C ALA A 216 -12.72 -10.72 27.80
N ARG A 217 -11.59 -10.10 28.20
CA ARG A 217 -11.34 -8.68 27.95
C ARG A 217 -11.22 -8.34 26.47
N ALA A 218 -10.63 -9.28 25.68
CA ALA A 218 -10.58 -9.13 24.24
C ALA A 218 -11.99 -9.19 23.62
N GLN A 219 -12.86 -10.07 24.12
CA GLN A 219 -14.24 -10.23 23.63
C GLN A 219 -15.14 -9.03 23.94
N GLU A 220 -14.86 -8.26 24.99
CA GLU A 220 -15.60 -7.05 25.35
C GLU A 220 -15.50 -5.93 24.31
N LEU A 221 -14.49 -5.98 23.43
CA LEU A 221 -14.28 -5.00 22.37
C LEU A 221 -15.03 -5.31 21.08
N PHE A 222 -15.86 -6.34 21.08
CA PHE A 222 -16.69 -6.69 19.94
C PHE A 222 -18.15 -6.31 20.20
N ALA A 223 -18.74 -5.52 19.32
CA ALA A 223 -20.17 -5.22 19.30
C ALA A 223 -20.98 -6.50 18.99
N ARG A 224 -20.48 -7.34 18.10
CA ARG A 224 -20.99 -8.66 17.79
C ARG A 224 -19.83 -9.66 17.85
N ARG A 225 -19.93 -10.64 18.74
CA ARG A 225 -18.84 -11.60 18.98
C ARG A 225 -18.67 -12.54 17.80
N PRO A 226 -17.41 -12.90 17.44
CA PRO A 226 -17.16 -13.96 16.48
C PRO A 226 -17.76 -15.30 16.92
N ALA A 227 -18.08 -16.16 15.95
CA ALA A 227 -18.52 -17.53 16.23
C ALA A 227 -17.46 -18.33 16.99
N ARG A 228 -16.19 -18.08 16.70
CA ARG A 228 -15.05 -18.66 17.43
C ARG A 228 -14.60 -17.78 18.58
N PRO A 229 -14.17 -18.38 19.74
CA PRO A 229 -13.71 -17.61 20.87
C PRO A 229 -12.43 -16.83 20.56
N VAL A 230 -12.40 -15.53 20.90
CA VAL A 230 -11.21 -14.70 20.79
C VAL A 230 -10.25 -15.02 21.93
N SER A 231 -9.08 -15.54 21.61
CA SER A 231 -8.04 -15.84 22.60
C SER A 231 -7.15 -14.63 22.89
N SER A 232 -6.93 -13.78 21.88
CA SER A 232 -6.11 -12.58 22.00
C SER A 232 -6.48 -11.55 20.96
N LEU A 233 -6.48 -10.28 21.34
CA LEU A 233 -6.68 -9.12 20.47
C LEU A 233 -5.57 -8.10 20.73
N CYS A 234 -4.89 -7.70 19.68
CA CYS A 234 -3.99 -6.55 19.72
C CYS A 234 -4.55 -5.45 18.84
N VAL A 235 -4.56 -4.23 19.35
CA VAL A 235 -4.99 -3.04 18.62
C VAL A 235 -3.88 -1.99 18.70
N VAL A 236 -3.49 -1.48 17.55
CA VAL A 236 -2.48 -0.42 17.47
C VAL A 236 -3.05 0.81 16.77
N PRO A 237 -2.80 2.02 17.29
CA PRO A 237 -3.27 3.23 16.67
C PRO A 237 -2.48 3.55 15.41
N LEU A 238 -3.15 3.99 14.35
CA LEU A 238 -2.59 4.64 13.17
C LEU A 238 -2.58 6.15 13.45
N ARG A 239 -1.47 6.67 13.95
CA ARG A 239 -1.34 8.08 14.34
C ARG A 239 -0.30 8.80 13.50
N MET A 240 -0.66 10.03 13.12
CA MET A 240 0.30 11.00 12.59
C MET A 240 0.28 12.22 13.51
N ARG A 241 1.40 12.48 14.17
CA ARG A 241 1.51 13.53 15.22
C ARG A 241 0.41 13.34 16.27
N ASP A 242 -0.45 14.34 16.46
CA ASP A 242 -1.54 14.30 17.44
C ASP A 242 -2.87 13.76 16.87
N ARG A 243 -2.94 13.48 15.58
CA ARG A 243 -4.16 13.03 14.91
C ARG A 243 -4.22 11.50 14.85
N LEU A 244 -5.32 10.92 15.33
CA LEU A 244 -5.63 9.51 15.14
C LEU A 244 -6.33 9.33 13.80
N LEU A 245 -5.63 8.72 12.82
CA LEU A 245 -6.16 8.43 11.48
C LEU A 245 -7.05 7.18 11.49
N GLY A 246 -6.80 6.28 12.44
CA GLY A 246 -7.48 5.00 12.54
C GLY A 246 -6.74 4.06 13.47
N PHE A 247 -7.00 2.77 13.31
CA PHE A 247 -6.29 1.72 14.06
C PHE A 247 -6.21 0.43 13.23
N ALA A 248 -5.20 -0.37 13.51
CA ALA A 248 -5.06 -1.72 12.99
C ALA A 248 -5.24 -2.73 14.12
N THR A 249 -5.84 -3.87 13.79
CA THR A 249 -6.11 -4.94 14.74
C THR A 249 -5.52 -6.25 14.25
N MET A 250 -5.07 -7.07 15.16
CA MET A 250 -4.82 -8.48 14.92
C MET A 250 -5.55 -9.32 15.97
N VAL A 251 -6.21 -10.38 15.50
CA VAL A 251 -7.04 -11.26 16.33
C VAL A 251 -6.50 -12.68 16.24
N SER A 252 -6.47 -13.37 17.37
CA SER A 252 -6.26 -14.81 17.42
C SER A 252 -7.54 -15.49 17.88
N LEU A 253 -8.00 -16.44 17.05
CA LEU A 253 -9.17 -17.30 17.31
C LEU A 253 -8.76 -18.70 17.78
N THR A 254 -7.46 -18.94 17.98
CA THR A 254 -6.92 -20.22 18.41
C THR A 254 -6.64 -20.18 19.91
N THR A 255 -7.27 -21.05 20.69
CA THR A 255 -7.19 -21.06 22.16
C THR A 255 -5.78 -21.19 22.72
N SER A 256 -4.86 -21.80 21.98
CA SER A 256 -3.46 -22.00 22.41
C SER A 256 -2.52 -20.85 22.04
N LYS A 257 -2.98 -19.87 21.23
CA LYS A 257 -2.12 -18.80 20.70
C LYS A 257 -2.53 -17.45 21.31
N ARG A 258 -1.62 -16.89 22.10
CA ARG A 258 -1.73 -15.52 22.61
C ARG A 258 -0.64 -14.65 21.99
N PHE A 259 -0.97 -13.43 21.66
CA PHE A 259 0.02 -12.46 21.23
C PHE A 259 0.90 -12.03 22.41
N ASP A 260 2.17 -11.83 22.13
CA ASP A 260 3.14 -11.33 23.07
C ASP A 260 3.51 -9.85 22.81
N GLU A 261 4.36 -9.33 23.68
CA GLU A 261 4.82 -7.95 23.61
C GLU A 261 5.70 -7.68 22.36
N GLY A 262 6.42 -8.69 21.87
CA GLY A 262 7.22 -8.61 20.64
C GLY A 262 6.34 -8.42 19.42
N GLN A 263 5.29 -9.22 19.30
CA GLN A 263 4.30 -9.13 18.22
C GLN A 263 3.54 -7.80 18.26
N ARG A 264 3.18 -7.31 19.45
CA ARG A 264 2.58 -5.96 19.61
C ARG A 264 3.51 -4.85 19.13
N LYS A 265 4.81 -4.92 19.50
CA LYS A 265 5.82 -3.97 19.03
C LYS A 265 5.99 -4.00 17.52
N MET A 266 6.04 -5.20 16.93
CA MET A 266 6.16 -5.37 15.48
C MET A 266 4.98 -4.73 14.75
N LEU A 267 3.73 -5.02 15.16
CA LEU A 267 2.54 -4.39 14.58
C LEU A 267 2.58 -2.86 14.76
N SER A 268 3.04 -2.37 15.91
CA SER A 268 3.14 -0.92 16.18
C SER A 268 4.12 -0.23 15.22
N ILE A 269 5.24 -0.88 14.89
CA ILE A 269 6.21 -0.31 13.93
C ILE A 269 5.61 -0.27 12.52
N ILE A 270 4.99 -1.37 12.08
CA ILE A 270 4.31 -1.45 10.77
C ILE A 270 3.20 -0.40 10.70
N ALA A 271 2.36 -0.32 11.73
CA ALA A 271 1.25 0.64 11.82
C ALA A 271 1.72 2.11 11.80
N SER A 272 2.83 2.42 12.47
CA SER A 272 3.42 3.77 12.46
C SER A 272 3.87 4.17 11.04
N ARG A 273 4.46 3.26 10.28
CA ARG A 273 4.85 3.51 8.89
C ARG A 273 3.63 3.61 7.97
N ALA A 274 2.67 2.71 8.16
CA ALA A 274 1.41 2.76 7.43
C ALA A 274 0.64 4.05 7.69
N ALA A 275 0.62 4.57 8.91
CA ALA A 275 -0.02 5.85 9.23
C ALA A 275 0.58 7.01 8.43
N ALA A 276 1.91 7.07 8.28
CA ALA A 276 2.58 8.07 7.47
C ALA A 276 2.23 7.94 5.98
N ALA A 277 2.22 6.70 5.46
CA ALA A 277 1.86 6.44 4.07
C ALA A 277 0.38 6.72 3.78
N ILE A 278 -0.53 6.37 4.70
CA ILE A 278 -1.97 6.67 4.62
C ILE A 278 -2.20 8.19 4.55
N GLU A 279 -1.53 8.95 5.41
CA GLU A 279 -1.63 10.42 5.39
C GLU A 279 -1.13 10.99 4.06
N ASN A 280 0.02 10.50 3.56
CA ASN A 280 0.56 10.91 2.26
C ASN A 280 -0.39 10.55 1.12
N ALA A 281 -0.95 9.35 1.09
CA ALA A 281 -1.91 8.93 0.09
C ALA A 281 -3.16 9.82 0.10
N LYS A 282 -3.73 10.09 1.29
CA LYS A 282 -4.89 11.01 1.43
C LYS A 282 -4.56 12.42 0.96
N LEU A 283 -3.40 12.97 1.34
CA LEU A 283 -2.96 14.29 0.90
C LEU A 283 -2.81 14.34 -0.63
N TYR A 284 -2.33 13.26 -1.23
CA TYR A 284 -2.20 13.16 -2.68
C TYR A 284 -3.57 13.09 -3.38
N GLU A 285 -4.51 12.30 -2.85
CA GLU A 285 -5.90 12.24 -3.34
C GLU A 285 -6.60 13.60 -3.21
N ASP A 286 -6.47 14.27 -2.06
CA ASP A 286 -7.04 15.61 -1.81
C ASP A 286 -6.44 16.65 -2.77
N LEU A 287 -5.14 16.58 -3.03
CA LEU A 287 -4.47 17.46 -4.00
C LEU A 287 -4.99 17.23 -5.42
N GLN A 288 -5.11 15.97 -5.84
CA GLN A 288 -5.68 15.63 -7.16
C GLN A 288 -7.13 16.12 -7.31
N ALA A 289 -7.96 15.86 -6.29
CA ALA A 289 -9.35 16.31 -6.29
C ALA A 289 -9.45 17.83 -6.34
N THR A 290 -8.65 18.56 -5.54
CA THR A 290 -8.59 20.01 -5.54
C THR A 290 -8.16 20.55 -6.91
N PHE A 291 -7.17 19.93 -7.51
CA PHE A 291 -6.71 20.28 -8.86
C PHE A 291 -7.82 20.11 -9.90
N GLN A 292 -8.48 18.95 -9.93
CA GLN A 292 -9.59 18.71 -10.85
C GLN A 292 -10.74 19.72 -10.66
N GLN A 293 -11.12 19.98 -9.40
CA GLN A 293 -12.16 20.97 -9.09
C GLN A 293 -11.77 22.38 -9.53
N THR A 294 -10.50 22.76 -9.38
CA THR A 294 -9.99 24.05 -9.80
C THR A 294 -10.10 24.22 -11.32
N ILE A 295 -9.65 23.19 -12.08
CA ILE A 295 -9.76 23.22 -13.55
C ILE A 295 -11.22 23.33 -14.00
N GLN A 296 -12.11 22.51 -13.44
CA GLN A 296 -13.52 22.56 -13.77
C GLN A 296 -14.14 23.93 -13.44
N THR A 297 -13.77 24.52 -12.31
CA THR A 297 -14.27 25.85 -11.92
C THR A 297 -13.78 26.94 -12.87
N LEU A 298 -12.52 26.90 -13.30
CA LEU A 298 -11.98 27.82 -14.29
C LEU A 298 -12.71 27.67 -15.65
N ALA A 299 -12.88 26.42 -16.13
CA ALA A 299 -13.61 26.14 -17.35
C ALA A 299 -15.05 26.71 -17.31
N ARG A 300 -15.79 26.42 -16.23
CA ARG A 300 -17.15 26.97 -16.01
C ARG A 300 -17.17 28.49 -15.92
N THR A 301 -16.13 29.12 -15.41
CA THR A 301 -16.03 30.58 -15.33
C THR A 301 -15.89 31.16 -16.71
N ILE A 302 -15.06 30.59 -17.57
CA ILE A 302 -14.89 31.00 -18.96
C ILE A 302 -16.20 30.79 -19.74
N ASP A 303 -16.84 29.64 -19.63
CA ASP A 303 -18.13 29.35 -20.24
C ASP A 303 -19.22 30.35 -19.83
N ARG A 304 -19.20 30.89 -18.59
CA ARG A 304 -20.15 31.92 -18.12
C ARG A 304 -19.84 33.33 -18.63
N MET A 305 -18.58 33.60 -18.96
CA MET A 305 -18.20 34.89 -19.56
C MET A 305 -18.72 35.00 -20.98
N ASP A 306 -18.83 33.91 -21.70
CA ASP A 306 -19.48 33.83 -23.02
C ASP A 306 -20.93 33.33 -22.81
N ARG A 307 -21.90 34.22 -23.04
CA ARG A 307 -23.33 33.96 -22.78
C ARG A 307 -23.91 32.73 -23.49
N TYR A 308 -23.21 32.23 -24.50
CA TYR A 308 -23.69 31.19 -25.42
C TYR A 308 -22.94 29.85 -25.24
N THR A 309 -21.97 29.77 -24.35
CA THR A 309 -21.12 28.59 -24.18
C THR A 309 -21.33 27.86 -22.86
N ALA A 310 -22.46 28.08 -22.19
CA ALA A 310 -22.72 27.38 -20.92
C ALA A 310 -22.57 25.84 -21.07
N GLY A 311 -21.62 25.25 -20.34
CA GLY A 311 -21.31 23.81 -20.37
C GLY A 311 -20.58 23.33 -21.63
N HIS A 312 -20.15 24.24 -22.51
CA HIS A 312 -19.40 23.92 -23.73
C HIS A 312 -18.11 23.14 -23.43
N SER A 313 -17.26 23.68 -22.57
CA SER A 313 -15.99 23.06 -22.23
C SER A 313 -16.13 21.63 -21.67
N GLU A 314 -17.18 21.37 -20.87
CA GLU A 314 -17.48 20.02 -20.34
C GLU A 314 -17.96 19.07 -21.44
N ARG A 315 -18.80 19.54 -22.38
CA ARG A 315 -19.25 18.73 -23.53
C ARG A 315 -18.09 18.40 -24.46
N VAL A 316 -17.29 19.41 -24.84
CA VAL A 316 -16.07 19.21 -25.66
C VAL A 316 -15.13 18.20 -25.02
N ALA A 317 -14.87 18.32 -23.71
CA ALA A 317 -14.03 17.37 -22.98
C ALA A 317 -14.61 15.95 -23.04
N ARG A 318 -15.93 15.76 -22.92
CA ARG A 318 -16.59 14.46 -23.04
C ARG A 318 -16.39 13.86 -24.43
N TYR A 319 -16.67 14.62 -25.50
CA TYR A 319 -16.47 14.14 -26.86
C TYR A 319 -15.00 13.82 -27.18
N ALA A 320 -14.09 14.68 -26.74
CA ALA A 320 -12.65 14.50 -26.94
C ALA A 320 -12.13 13.23 -26.22
N VAL A 321 -12.53 13.01 -24.97
CA VAL A 321 -12.18 11.80 -24.18
C VAL A 321 -12.77 10.54 -24.84
N THR A 322 -14.01 10.61 -25.31
CA THR A 322 -14.66 9.49 -26.01
C THR A 322 -13.88 9.13 -27.29
N LEU A 323 -13.51 10.12 -28.09
CA LEU A 323 -12.69 9.91 -29.28
C LEU A 323 -11.31 9.33 -28.91
N ALA A 324 -10.65 9.86 -27.86
CA ALA A 324 -9.37 9.36 -27.37
C ALA A 324 -9.44 7.87 -26.96
N ARG A 325 -10.51 7.45 -26.29
CA ARG A 325 -10.76 6.04 -25.93
C ARG A 325 -10.97 5.16 -27.17
N TRP A 326 -11.70 5.61 -28.17
CA TRP A 326 -11.88 4.88 -29.41
C TRP A 326 -10.58 4.68 -30.19
N LEU A 327 -9.62 5.59 -30.01
CA LEU A 327 -8.26 5.49 -30.56
C LEU A 327 -7.34 4.56 -29.75
N GLY A 328 -7.79 4.06 -28.60
CA GLY A 328 -7.01 3.18 -27.74
C GLY A 328 -5.86 3.89 -27.00
N LEU A 329 -6.00 5.19 -26.71
CA LEU A 329 -5.00 5.93 -25.94
C LEU A 329 -4.99 5.47 -24.50
N ASP A 330 -3.83 5.53 -23.86
CA ASP A 330 -3.67 5.21 -22.44
C ASP A 330 -4.35 6.28 -21.53
N GLU A 331 -4.58 5.92 -20.27
CA GLU A 331 -5.27 6.81 -19.32
C GLU A 331 -4.52 8.13 -19.09
N GLN A 332 -3.19 8.13 -19.16
CA GLN A 332 -2.41 9.37 -19.00
C GLN A 332 -2.69 10.34 -20.16
N MET A 333 -2.70 9.84 -21.38
CA MET A 333 -3.02 10.66 -22.56
C MET A 333 -4.50 11.07 -22.55
N ILE A 334 -5.42 10.22 -22.11
CA ILE A 334 -6.85 10.55 -21.94
C ILE A 334 -7.01 11.70 -20.95
N ASP A 335 -6.27 11.72 -19.84
CA ASP A 335 -6.30 12.83 -18.89
C ASP A 335 -5.72 14.11 -19.47
N VAL A 336 -4.66 14.04 -20.26
CA VAL A 336 -4.15 15.21 -21.01
C VAL A 336 -5.20 15.75 -21.97
N VAL A 337 -5.86 14.90 -22.73
CA VAL A 337 -6.95 15.30 -23.63
C VAL A 337 -8.11 15.96 -22.86
N ARG A 338 -8.52 15.37 -21.75
CA ARG A 338 -9.58 15.88 -20.86
C ARG A 338 -9.27 17.29 -20.37
N HIS A 339 -8.10 17.48 -19.77
CA HIS A 339 -7.69 18.77 -19.22
C HIS A 339 -7.47 19.81 -20.32
N SER A 340 -6.89 19.42 -21.44
CA SER A 340 -6.73 20.31 -22.61
C SER A 340 -8.08 20.78 -23.14
N ALA A 341 -9.05 19.88 -23.28
CA ALA A 341 -10.39 20.20 -23.76
C ALA A 341 -11.16 21.08 -22.77
N LEU A 342 -11.03 20.85 -21.46
CA LEU A 342 -11.65 21.73 -20.45
C LEU A 342 -11.09 23.15 -20.48
N MET A 343 -9.81 23.31 -20.82
CA MET A 343 -9.12 24.60 -20.77
C MET A 343 -8.81 25.20 -22.15
N HIS A 344 -9.23 24.57 -23.26
CA HIS A 344 -8.88 25.04 -24.61
C HIS A 344 -9.17 26.51 -24.82
N ASP A 345 -10.27 27.00 -24.27
CA ASP A 345 -10.80 28.34 -24.42
C ASP A 345 -10.39 29.31 -23.27
N ILE A 346 -9.53 28.92 -22.34
CA ILE A 346 -9.19 29.76 -21.18
C ILE A 346 -8.64 31.14 -21.57
N GLY A 347 -7.99 31.22 -22.70
CA GLY A 347 -7.45 32.47 -23.22
C GLY A 347 -8.51 33.48 -23.72
N LYS A 348 -9.77 33.08 -23.80
CA LYS A 348 -10.88 34.02 -24.10
C LYS A 348 -10.98 35.12 -23.04
N ILE A 349 -10.47 34.94 -21.86
CA ILE A 349 -10.35 35.99 -20.84
C ILE A 349 -9.57 37.21 -21.34
N GLY A 350 -8.63 37.03 -22.28
CA GLY A 350 -7.91 38.11 -22.94
C GLY A 350 -8.70 38.82 -24.06
N CYS A 351 -9.88 38.27 -24.43
CA CYS A 351 -10.70 38.76 -25.52
C CYS A 351 -12.10 39.24 -25.08
N VAL A 352 -12.29 39.52 -23.79
CA VAL A 352 -13.61 39.81 -23.16
C VAL A 352 -14.41 40.88 -23.87
N MET A 353 -13.75 41.91 -24.39
CA MET A 353 -14.40 43.02 -25.12
C MET A 353 -15.16 42.53 -26.36
N ASN A 354 -14.77 41.43 -26.96
CA ASN A 354 -15.32 40.91 -28.22
C ASN A 354 -16.28 39.73 -28.01
N LEU A 355 -16.29 39.09 -26.83
CA LEU A 355 -17.05 37.87 -26.54
C LEU A 355 -18.56 38.06 -26.58
N ASN A 356 -19.06 39.19 -26.06
CA ASN A 356 -20.49 39.44 -25.88
C ASN A 356 -21.02 40.54 -26.81
N LYS A 357 -20.30 40.87 -27.88
CA LYS A 357 -20.74 41.86 -28.85
C LYS A 357 -21.96 41.35 -29.63
N PRO A 358 -23.06 42.09 -29.67
CA PRO A 358 -24.18 41.70 -30.50
C PRO A 358 -23.81 41.84 -31.99
N GLY A 359 -23.94 40.75 -32.74
CA GLY A 359 -23.69 40.72 -34.19
C GLY A 359 -22.33 40.13 -34.58
N LYS A 360 -21.94 40.29 -35.84
CA LYS A 360 -20.68 39.76 -36.35
C LYS A 360 -19.51 40.63 -35.90
N LEU A 361 -18.38 40.00 -35.57
CA LEU A 361 -17.11 40.69 -35.31
C LEU A 361 -16.60 41.39 -36.60
N THR A 362 -15.99 42.57 -36.46
CA THR A 362 -15.20 43.15 -37.54
C THR A 362 -13.95 42.29 -37.80
N GLN A 363 -13.28 42.54 -38.93
CA GLN A 363 -12.04 41.80 -39.25
C GLN A 363 -10.97 42.02 -38.18
N GLU A 364 -10.82 43.23 -37.66
CA GLU A 364 -9.84 43.56 -36.61
C GLU A 364 -10.19 42.89 -35.30
N GLU A 365 -11.47 42.88 -34.90
CA GLU A 365 -11.94 42.16 -33.71
C GLU A 365 -11.76 40.65 -33.83
N TYR A 366 -11.96 40.10 -35.01
CA TYR A 366 -11.74 38.67 -35.28
C TYR A 366 -10.25 38.32 -35.19
N GLU A 367 -9.34 39.18 -35.65
CA GLU A 367 -7.89 38.96 -35.49
C GLU A 367 -7.48 38.99 -34.02
N VAL A 368 -8.08 39.86 -33.19
CA VAL A 368 -7.87 39.84 -31.74
C VAL A 368 -8.41 38.53 -31.13
N PHE A 369 -9.60 38.10 -31.55
CA PHE A 369 -10.22 36.87 -31.06
C PHE A 369 -9.36 35.63 -31.39
N LYS A 370 -8.75 35.55 -32.57
CA LYS A 370 -7.82 34.48 -32.95
C LYS A 370 -6.59 34.37 -32.07
N ARG A 371 -6.34 35.33 -31.18
CA ARG A 371 -5.23 35.29 -30.23
C ARG A 371 -5.54 34.54 -28.95
N HIS A 372 -6.79 34.10 -28.71
CA HIS A 372 -7.10 33.39 -27.47
C HIS A 372 -6.26 32.11 -27.24
N PRO A 373 -5.86 31.28 -28.25
CA PRO A 373 -4.97 30.16 -27.98
C PRO A 373 -3.60 30.60 -27.49
N VAL A 374 -3.09 31.76 -27.97
CA VAL A 374 -1.84 32.34 -27.49
C VAL A 374 -1.97 32.79 -26.04
N TYR A 375 -3.05 33.53 -25.72
CA TYR A 375 -3.33 33.94 -24.34
C TYR A 375 -3.53 32.75 -23.42
N GLY A 376 -4.21 31.67 -23.88
CA GLY A 376 -4.39 30.45 -23.14
C GLY A 376 -3.06 29.78 -22.79
N ARG A 377 -2.15 29.67 -23.77
CA ARG A 377 -0.78 29.20 -23.53
C ARG A 377 -0.07 30.07 -22.49
N ASP A 378 -0.07 31.39 -22.66
CA ASP A 378 0.64 32.34 -21.80
C ASP A 378 0.13 32.33 -20.36
N ILE A 379 -1.18 32.06 -20.15
CA ILE A 379 -1.79 31.87 -18.81
C ILE A 379 -1.33 30.58 -18.16
N LEU A 380 -1.23 29.49 -18.91
CA LEU A 380 -0.96 28.17 -18.36
C LEU A 380 0.53 27.80 -18.32
N ASP A 381 1.37 28.36 -19.16
CA ASP A 381 2.82 28.08 -19.28
C ASP A 381 3.60 28.19 -17.97
N PRO A 382 3.31 29.16 -17.06
CA PRO A 382 3.99 29.21 -15.75
C PRO A 382 3.73 27.99 -14.86
N ILE A 383 2.69 27.20 -15.16
CA ILE A 383 2.26 26.06 -14.35
C ILE A 383 2.88 24.77 -14.91
N LYS A 384 4.06 24.40 -14.42
CA LYS A 384 4.90 23.32 -14.99
C LYS A 384 4.17 21.99 -15.19
N PHE A 385 3.29 21.60 -14.30
CA PHE A 385 2.57 20.32 -14.41
C PHE A 385 1.48 20.32 -15.49
N LEU A 386 1.06 21.52 -15.99
CA LEU A 386 0.17 21.68 -17.13
C LEU A 386 0.88 21.68 -18.49
N ALA A 387 2.21 21.57 -18.52
CA ALA A 387 2.96 21.54 -19.77
C ALA A 387 2.42 20.52 -20.81
N PRO A 388 1.98 19.30 -20.44
CA PRO A 388 1.39 18.35 -21.39
C PRO A 388 0.05 18.82 -21.97
N VAL A 389 -0.66 19.74 -21.30
CA VAL A 389 -1.96 20.26 -21.71
C VAL A 389 -1.83 21.40 -22.73
N LEU A 390 -0.72 22.14 -22.68
CA LEU A 390 -0.48 23.32 -23.51
C LEU A 390 -0.66 23.08 -25.01
N PRO A 391 -0.19 21.99 -25.62
CA PRO A 391 -0.38 21.76 -27.05
C PRO A 391 -1.85 21.74 -27.47
N GLY A 392 -2.72 21.15 -26.64
CA GLY A 392 -4.17 21.14 -26.90
C GLY A 392 -4.79 22.53 -26.83
N VAL A 393 -4.43 23.33 -25.83
CA VAL A 393 -4.93 24.71 -25.64
C VAL A 393 -4.40 25.65 -26.71
N TYR A 394 -3.13 25.54 -27.09
CA TYR A 394 -2.47 26.46 -27.99
C TYR A 394 -2.81 26.21 -29.45
N LEU A 395 -3.06 24.91 -29.83
CA LEU A 395 -3.08 24.49 -31.25
C LEU A 395 -4.43 23.91 -31.70
N HIS A 396 -5.51 23.99 -30.89
CA HIS A 396 -6.81 23.41 -31.24
C HIS A 396 -7.49 24.05 -32.44
N HIS A 397 -7.04 25.24 -32.88
CA HIS A 397 -7.50 25.88 -34.09
C HIS A 397 -6.55 25.71 -35.30
N GLU A 398 -5.51 24.89 -35.15
CA GLU A 398 -4.76 24.47 -36.34
C GLU A 398 -5.61 23.56 -37.23
N ARG A 399 -5.34 23.59 -38.52
CA ARG A 399 -6.09 22.86 -39.52
C ARG A 399 -5.18 21.89 -40.26
N TRP A 400 -5.71 20.76 -40.61
CA TRP A 400 -4.96 19.75 -41.35
C TRP A 400 -4.30 20.26 -42.64
N ASP A 401 -4.97 21.21 -43.32
CA ASP A 401 -4.51 21.84 -44.55
C ASP A 401 -3.45 22.95 -44.34
N GLY A 402 -3.10 23.29 -43.09
CA GLY A 402 -2.15 24.35 -42.74
C GLY A 402 -2.69 25.76 -42.79
N ARG A 403 -4.02 25.93 -42.95
CA ARG A 403 -4.69 27.26 -42.96
C ARG A 403 -5.26 27.65 -41.60
N GLY A 404 -4.82 26.96 -40.55
CA GLY A 404 -5.19 27.24 -39.18
C GLY A 404 -4.37 28.34 -38.53
N TYR A 405 -4.55 28.50 -37.24
CA TYR A 405 -3.81 29.45 -36.41
C TYR A 405 -3.53 28.82 -35.04
N PRO A 406 -2.51 29.29 -34.33
CA PRO A 406 -1.69 30.49 -34.53
C PRO A 406 -0.40 30.25 -35.34
N LEU A 407 0.03 29.03 -35.62
CA LEU A 407 1.31 28.71 -36.27
C LEU A 407 1.18 28.31 -37.75
N GLY A 408 -0.01 27.90 -38.20
CA GLY A 408 -0.24 27.37 -39.55
C GLY A 408 0.39 25.98 -39.75
N MET A 409 0.41 25.16 -38.71
CA MET A 409 0.93 23.78 -38.76
C MET A 409 0.06 22.92 -39.68
N LYS A 410 0.68 21.88 -40.30
CA LYS A 410 0.00 21.05 -41.30
C LYS A 410 0.09 19.56 -40.97
N GLY A 411 -1.01 18.85 -41.17
CA GLY A 411 -1.04 17.42 -41.11
C GLY A 411 -0.62 16.90 -39.73
N ALA A 412 0.26 15.88 -39.69
CA ALA A 412 0.73 15.23 -38.50
C ALA A 412 1.70 16.07 -37.65
N GLU A 413 2.14 17.26 -38.12
CA GLU A 413 2.90 18.19 -37.29
C GLU A 413 2.01 18.76 -36.15
N ILE A 414 0.69 18.79 -36.35
CA ILE A 414 -0.26 19.19 -35.30
C ILE A 414 -0.34 18.09 -34.26
N PRO A 415 -0.08 18.38 -32.97
CA PRO A 415 -0.16 17.39 -31.91
C PRO A 415 -1.53 16.69 -31.88
N LEU A 416 -1.52 15.38 -31.62
CA LEU A 416 -2.73 14.55 -31.62
C LEU A 416 -3.84 15.13 -30.72
N VAL A 417 -3.48 15.61 -29.53
CA VAL A 417 -4.41 16.21 -28.57
C VAL A 417 -5.16 17.40 -29.18
N ALA A 418 -4.46 18.26 -29.92
CA ALA A 418 -5.08 19.44 -30.59
C ALA A 418 -6.03 19.02 -31.73
N ARG A 419 -5.62 17.99 -32.51
CA ARG A 419 -6.49 17.45 -33.59
C ARG A 419 -7.76 16.81 -33.04
N ILE A 420 -7.69 16.11 -31.89
CA ILE A 420 -8.86 15.53 -31.19
C ILE A 420 -9.79 16.64 -30.72
N ILE A 421 -9.27 17.69 -30.09
CA ILE A 421 -10.07 18.81 -29.57
C ILE A 421 -10.74 19.55 -30.73
N ALA A 422 -10.05 19.77 -31.86
CA ALA A 422 -10.62 20.48 -33.03
C ALA A 422 -11.89 19.80 -33.55
N VAL A 423 -11.94 18.45 -33.60
CA VAL A 423 -13.13 17.69 -33.99
C VAL A 423 -14.25 17.87 -32.95
N ALA A 424 -13.91 17.66 -31.66
CA ALA A 424 -14.87 17.73 -30.57
C ALA A 424 -15.49 19.13 -30.38
N ASP A 425 -14.65 20.16 -30.41
CA ASP A 425 -15.09 21.56 -30.34
C ASP A 425 -16.02 21.93 -31.50
N THR A 426 -15.64 21.57 -32.74
CA THR A 426 -16.46 21.85 -33.92
C THR A 426 -17.80 21.14 -33.85
N TYR A 427 -17.82 19.88 -33.38
CA TYR A 427 -19.04 19.10 -33.19
C TYR A 427 -19.97 19.78 -32.19
N ASP A 428 -19.48 20.13 -30.98
CA ASP A 428 -20.28 20.85 -29.99
C ASP A 428 -20.73 22.20 -30.49
N ALA A 429 -19.83 22.94 -31.14
CA ALA A 429 -20.15 24.23 -31.73
C ALA A 429 -21.29 24.18 -32.76
N MET A 430 -21.42 23.11 -33.54
CA MET A 430 -22.46 22.93 -34.54
C MET A 430 -23.77 22.41 -33.98
N THR A 431 -23.71 21.56 -32.95
CA THR A 431 -24.89 20.92 -32.36
C THR A 431 -25.52 21.73 -31.20
N THR A 432 -24.99 22.90 -30.86
CA THR A 432 -25.55 23.80 -29.84
C THR A 432 -25.95 25.15 -30.40
N ASP A 433 -26.96 25.79 -29.78
CA ASP A 433 -27.41 27.14 -30.13
C ASP A 433 -26.31 28.16 -29.85
N ARG A 434 -26.12 29.10 -30.81
CA ARG A 434 -25.21 30.24 -30.67
C ARG A 434 -25.91 31.56 -30.94
N ALA A 435 -25.33 32.67 -30.53
CA ALA A 435 -25.91 34.04 -30.69
C ALA A 435 -26.49 34.34 -32.05
N TYR A 436 -25.87 33.78 -33.06
CA TYR A 436 -26.15 34.10 -34.48
C TYR A 436 -26.63 32.89 -35.28
N ARG A 437 -26.80 31.71 -34.66
CA ARG A 437 -27.19 30.47 -35.35
C ARG A 437 -27.82 29.45 -34.36
N ARG A 438 -28.94 28.87 -34.77
CA ARG A 438 -29.52 27.72 -34.10
C ARG A 438 -28.63 26.47 -34.29
N ALA A 439 -28.75 25.50 -33.39
CA ALA A 439 -28.13 24.21 -33.51
C ALA A 439 -28.45 23.58 -34.87
N LEU A 440 -27.45 22.94 -35.48
CA LEU A 440 -27.65 22.16 -36.67
C LEU A 440 -28.12 20.76 -36.31
N PRO A 441 -28.96 20.14 -37.12
CA PRO A 441 -29.26 18.71 -36.92
C PRO A 441 -27.99 17.86 -36.91
N HIS A 442 -28.00 16.81 -36.13
CA HIS A 442 -26.86 15.93 -35.95
C HIS A 442 -26.30 15.40 -37.27
N GLU A 443 -27.15 14.86 -38.13
CA GLU A 443 -26.79 14.33 -39.46
C GLU A 443 -26.09 15.39 -40.35
N VAL A 444 -26.56 16.62 -40.29
CA VAL A 444 -25.95 17.74 -41.04
C VAL A 444 -24.56 18.04 -40.47
N THR A 445 -24.40 17.98 -39.13
CA THR A 445 -23.12 18.19 -38.48
C THR A 445 -22.12 17.09 -38.85
N LEU A 446 -22.54 15.83 -38.86
CA LEU A 446 -21.66 14.72 -39.26
C LEU A 446 -21.24 14.82 -40.72
N SER A 447 -22.20 15.18 -41.62
CA SER A 447 -21.92 15.41 -43.04
C SER A 447 -20.89 16.54 -43.25
N GLU A 448 -20.95 17.57 -42.43
CA GLU A 448 -20.01 18.69 -42.49
C GLU A 448 -18.61 18.29 -41.97
N ILE A 449 -18.52 17.57 -40.87
CA ILE A 449 -17.25 17.03 -40.37
C ILE A 449 -16.61 16.12 -41.44
N GLN A 450 -17.38 15.22 -42.04
CA GLN A 450 -16.91 14.35 -43.11
C GLN A 450 -16.44 15.13 -44.31
N ARG A 451 -17.18 16.18 -44.75
CA ARG A 451 -16.81 17.06 -45.86
C ARG A 451 -15.50 17.80 -45.61
N CYS A 452 -15.22 18.16 -44.35
CA CYS A 452 -14.02 18.88 -43.94
C CYS A 452 -12.85 17.96 -43.58
N SER A 453 -13.03 16.64 -43.71
CA SER A 453 -11.95 15.62 -43.55
C SER A 453 -10.83 15.88 -44.56
N GLY A 454 -9.59 15.80 -44.14
CA GLY A 454 -8.39 16.07 -44.95
C GLY A 454 -8.14 17.59 -45.24
N SER A 455 -9.06 18.46 -44.83
CA SER A 455 -8.86 19.91 -44.93
C SER A 455 -8.81 20.58 -43.56
N GLN A 456 -9.90 20.67 -42.84
CA GLN A 456 -9.94 21.19 -41.47
C GLN A 456 -9.48 20.11 -40.47
N PHE A 457 -9.96 18.90 -40.63
CA PHE A 457 -9.75 17.80 -39.69
C PHE A 457 -8.80 16.74 -40.25
N ASP A 458 -8.12 16.09 -39.32
CA ASP A 458 -7.41 14.86 -39.59
C ASP A 458 -8.39 13.80 -40.13
N PRO A 459 -8.12 13.21 -41.30
CA PRO A 459 -9.07 12.31 -41.95
C PRO A 459 -9.38 11.04 -41.11
N ASP A 460 -8.38 10.50 -40.38
CA ASP A 460 -8.57 9.34 -39.55
C ASP A 460 -9.42 9.65 -38.31
N LEU A 461 -9.20 10.81 -37.70
CA LEU A 461 -10.01 11.25 -36.55
C LEU A 461 -11.44 11.59 -36.95
N ALA A 462 -11.63 12.31 -38.04
CA ALA A 462 -12.95 12.64 -38.54
C ALA A 462 -13.76 11.39 -38.90
N GLY A 463 -13.14 10.42 -39.60
CA GLY A 463 -13.76 9.15 -39.95
C GLY A 463 -14.17 8.33 -38.70
N ASN A 464 -13.26 8.13 -37.77
CA ASN A 464 -13.54 7.42 -36.51
C ASN A 464 -14.66 8.10 -35.71
N PHE A 465 -14.66 9.42 -35.64
CA PHE A 465 -15.69 10.18 -34.91
C PHE A 465 -17.07 10.02 -35.55
N VAL A 466 -17.17 10.24 -36.86
CA VAL A 466 -18.43 10.15 -37.60
C VAL A 466 -19.04 8.75 -37.54
N GLU A 467 -18.20 7.71 -37.66
CA GLU A 467 -18.66 6.31 -37.64
C GLU A 467 -19.23 5.90 -36.28
N ARG A 468 -18.64 6.38 -35.18
CA ARG A 468 -18.93 5.84 -33.83
C ARG A 468 -19.81 6.74 -32.97
N ILE A 469 -19.92 8.02 -33.27
CA ILE A 469 -20.63 8.98 -32.40
C ILE A 469 -22.14 8.68 -32.31
N GLU A 470 -22.75 8.17 -33.37
CA GLU A 470 -24.18 7.82 -33.37
C GLU A 470 -24.48 6.66 -32.41
N GLN A 471 -23.65 5.63 -32.43
CA GLN A 471 -23.77 4.52 -31.48
C GLN A 471 -23.61 5.02 -30.04
N HIS A 472 -22.62 5.88 -29.78
CA HIS A 472 -22.37 6.45 -28.46
C HIS A 472 -23.55 7.33 -27.98
N ARG A 473 -24.16 8.10 -28.88
CA ARG A 473 -25.36 8.89 -28.55
C ARG A 473 -26.54 7.99 -28.15
N GLN A 474 -26.70 6.88 -28.81
CA GLN A 474 -27.74 5.90 -28.46
C GLN A 474 -27.47 5.30 -27.07
N GLU A 475 -26.23 4.92 -26.78
CA GLU A 475 -25.81 4.41 -25.46
C GLU A 475 -26.08 5.44 -24.34
N LEU A 476 -25.80 6.73 -24.59
CA LEU A 476 -26.09 7.81 -23.65
C LEU A 476 -27.59 8.01 -23.41
N ARG A 477 -28.41 7.90 -24.46
CA ARG A 477 -29.87 7.95 -24.32
C ARG A 477 -30.40 6.79 -23.51
N ASP A 478 -29.89 5.60 -23.75
CA ASP A 478 -30.31 4.36 -23.06
C ASP A 478 -29.91 4.38 -21.59
N SER A 479 -28.80 5.04 -21.24
CA SER A 479 -28.35 5.23 -19.84
C SER A 479 -29.05 6.38 -19.10
N GLY A 480 -29.92 7.16 -19.79
CA GLY A 480 -30.61 8.32 -19.22
C GLY A 480 -29.75 9.56 -19.05
N GLU A 481 -28.58 9.61 -19.66
CA GLU A 481 -27.74 10.80 -19.72
C GLU A 481 -28.27 11.80 -20.77
N PHE A 482 -28.15 13.10 -20.47
CA PHE A 482 -28.59 14.17 -21.36
C PHE A 482 -27.77 14.15 -22.66
N VAL A 483 -28.45 13.95 -23.78
CA VAL A 483 -27.91 14.06 -25.16
C VAL A 483 -28.57 15.28 -25.80
N PRO A 484 -27.82 16.26 -26.25
CA PRO A 484 -28.41 17.35 -27.05
C PRO A 484 -29.10 16.78 -28.28
N GLU A 485 -30.32 17.29 -28.60
CA GLU A 485 -31.09 16.88 -29.79
C GLU A 485 -30.37 17.19 -31.09
#